data_3f62dd8bf612a9295788a60f0d8431c8
#
_entry.id   3f62dd8bf612a9295788a60f0d8431c8
#
_cell.length_a   1.000
_cell.length_b   1.000
_cell.length_c   1.000
_cell.angle_alpha   90.00
_cell.angle_beta   90.00
_cell.angle_gamma   90.00
#
_symmetry.space_group_name_H-M   'P 1'
#
loop_
_entity.id
_entity.type
_entity.pdbx_description
1 polymer ?
#
loop_
_entity_poly.entity_id
_entity_poly.type
_entity_poly.pdbx_seq_one_letter_code
_entity_poly.pdbx_strand_id
1 'polypeptide(L)'
;MSRATPLSGQASKTAEVRVSSTSLWSDDVWRLDGVTPGANRADFTLTWSFSLGDAGSFTDPAWSVLRTDAKTFLWSLKIDPPAGLARIQDATVMRLFGSLRVLIRWMAAHQLTTFSALTEREADRYIDVIAVRRSTSGKLIGAVTRGMHARVIRLIYQQGDKLAHPMVEEPFPGQSAGLSRGDATAWAHTPDEIAAPLLAAALWLIGEPADEALALRDRAQGVYDATLESGRSQTRAGFVVQAAMAGESLMTLAGGSEPVTSTKQLRHRLDRVYDACFIVIAYLVGARLSEIAGLTAGCIESHPSADGQERFAYLAGRIWKTSPDGQGRPHRWVAPAPVVRAVEVMERLSEPLRRHTGRNELFLIMASTGLIGPAPRVALLRGAVVGRRLNELFAPFIGLPDWRGRPWRLNTHQGRKTFARFVGKRDRTGLEALRDHFGHVNRVMTDRGYVGTDFELVDLIDAQTLQETRSVLEDLLTTQALAGRAGRRIAERSRFRGRTVDTEVRAYIDQILNETDMRLGVCDWGYCVYRQESSACQGDRDGPNPALRTQGACVT
;
A
#
# COMPACT_ATOMS: atom_id res chain seq x y z
N MET A 1 -3.61 13.96 34.33
CA MET A 1 -4.07 12.60 34.05
C MET A 1 -5.58 12.55 34.28
N SER A 2 -6.34 12.81 33.24
CA SER A 2 -7.81 12.77 33.32
C SER A 2 -8.26 11.35 32.96
N ARG A 3 -8.84 10.63 33.92
CA ARG A 3 -9.43 9.31 33.70
C ARG A 3 -10.66 9.48 32.80
N ALA A 4 -10.65 8.84 31.64
CA ALA A 4 -11.83 8.73 30.80
C ALA A 4 -12.92 7.95 31.56
N THR A 5 -14.09 8.54 31.65
CA THR A 5 -15.28 7.93 32.27
C THR A 5 -15.75 6.76 31.39
N PRO A 6 -16.09 5.58 31.95
CA PRO A 6 -16.56 4.44 31.14
C PRO A 6 -17.88 4.78 30.44
N LEU A 7 -17.97 4.42 29.16
CA LEU A 7 -19.16 4.63 28.31
C LEU A 7 -20.41 3.81 28.75
N SER A 8 -20.28 2.94 29.73
CA SER A 8 -21.34 2.04 30.22
C SER A 8 -22.56 2.70 30.90
N GLY A 9 -22.55 4.02 31.11
CA GLY A 9 -23.69 4.76 31.67
C GLY A 9 -24.48 5.62 30.68
N GLN A 10 -24.26 5.50 29.36
CA GLN A 10 -24.73 6.48 28.37
C GLN A 10 -25.47 5.88 27.16
N ALA A 11 -26.34 4.91 27.33
CA ALA A 11 -27.17 4.38 26.22
C ALA A 11 -27.96 5.49 25.47
N SER A 12 -28.25 6.62 26.10
CA SER A 12 -28.94 7.75 25.49
C SER A 12 -28.02 8.74 24.72
N LYS A 13 -26.71 8.77 25.04
CA LYS A 13 -25.76 9.70 24.36
C LYS A 13 -25.01 9.08 23.19
N THR A 14 -24.96 7.77 23.06
CA THR A 14 -24.29 7.07 21.97
C THR A 14 -25.04 7.17 20.63
N ALA A 15 -26.34 7.38 20.64
CA ALA A 15 -27.13 7.53 19.41
C ALA A 15 -26.70 8.69 18.50
N GLU A 16 -26.13 9.76 19.08
CA GLU A 16 -25.67 10.96 18.34
C GLU A 16 -24.18 10.91 17.94
N VAL A 17 -23.43 9.88 18.34
CA VAL A 17 -22.00 9.76 18.02
C VAL A 17 -21.80 9.51 16.54
N ARG A 18 -21.05 10.38 15.85
CA ARG A 18 -20.69 10.19 14.45
C ARG A 18 -19.50 9.25 14.31
N VAL A 19 -19.67 8.23 13.50
CA VAL A 19 -18.57 7.31 13.14
C VAL A 19 -17.86 7.76 11.86
N SER A 20 -18.53 8.60 11.07
CA SER A 20 -18.02 9.22 9.84
C SER A 20 -18.78 10.51 9.53
N SER A 21 -18.44 11.19 8.44
CA SER A 21 -19.18 12.38 7.96
C SER A 21 -20.65 12.09 7.64
N THR A 22 -20.98 10.83 7.30
CA THR A 22 -22.31 10.43 6.80
C THR A 22 -23.02 9.38 7.64
N SER A 23 -22.40 8.85 8.69
CA SER A 23 -22.99 7.77 9.49
C SER A 23 -22.89 8.03 10.98
N LEU A 24 -23.97 7.67 11.70
CA LEU A 24 -24.04 7.67 13.16
C LEU A 24 -23.66 6.27 13.69
N TRP A 25 -23.24 6.21 14.95
CA TRP A 25 -22.96 4.94 15.63
C TRP A 25 -24.20 4.02 15.69
N SER A 26 -25.38 4.61 15.85
CA SER A 26 -26.65 3.88 15.87
C SER A 26 -27.04 3.23 14.55
N ASP A 27 -26.52 3.75 13.41
CA ASP A 27 -26.90 3.25 12.10
C ASP A 27 -26.50 1.77 11.90
N ASP A 28 -27.35 1.01 11.16
CA ASP A 28 -27.03 -0.35 10.75
C ASP A 28 -26.07 -0.42 9.56
N VAL A 29 -25.76 0.73 8.95
CA VAL A 29 -24.80 0.85 7.86
C VAL A 29 -23.84 1.99 8.16
N TRP A 30 -22.58 1.66 8.36
CA TRP A 30 -21.52 2.67 8.50
C TRP A 30 -20.76 2.84 7.19
N ARG A 31 -20.77 4.06 6.65
CA ARG A 31 -20.00 4.44 5.47
C ARG A 31 -18.79 5.23 5.95
N LEU A 32 -17.63 4.61 5.93
CA LEU A 32 -16.38 5.23 6.41
C LEU A 32 -15.85 6.25 5.39
N ASP A 33 -15.14 7.26 5.88
CA ASP A 33 -14.65 8.39 5.06
C ASP A 33 -13.31 8.10 4.38
N GLY A 34 -12.52 7.17 4.89
CA GLY A 34 -11.13 6.90 4.47
C GLY A 34 -11.01 6.13 3.15
N VAL A 35 -11.86 6.45 2.16
CA VAL A 35 -11.80 5.85 0.81
C VAL A 35 -10.59 6.41 0.08
N THR A 36 -9.55 5.59 -0.07
CA THR A 36 -8.35 5.99 -0.83
C THR A 36 -8.59 5.93 -2.33
N PRO A 37 -7.90 6.75 -3.14
CA PRO A 37 -7.95 6.63 -4.59
C PRO A 37 -7.68 5.20 -5.06
N GLY A 38 -8.42 4.73 -6.04
CA GLY A 38 -8.32 3.36 -6.54
C GLY A 38 -9.07 2.29 -5.75
N ALA A 39 -9.64 2.62 -4.60
CA ALA A 39 -10.53 1.76 -3.84
C ALA A 39 -12.00 1.94 -4.24
N ASN A 40 -12.83 0.92 -4.00
CA ASN A 40 -14.26 1.03 -4.19
C ASN A 40 -14.90 1.55 -2.89
N ARG A 41 -15.81 2.53 -2.99
CA ARG A 41 -16.54 3.05 -1.83
C ARG A 41 -17.35 1.95 -1.11
N ALA A 42 -17.85 0.96 -1.83
CA ALA A 42 -18.55 -0.19 -1.24
C ALA A 42 -17.65 -1.00 -0.29
N ASP A 43 -16.32 -1.03 -0.55
CA ASP A 43 -15.35 -1.73 0.29
C ASP A 43 -15.10 -1.00 1.64
N PHE A 44 -15.66 0.21 1.82
CA PHE A 44 -15.61 1.02 3.04
C PHE A 44 -16.99 1.18 3.69
N THR A 45 -17.89 0.23 3.41
CA THR A 45 -19.24 0.20 3.98
C THR A 45 -19.40 -1.02 4.86
N LEU A 46 -19.60 -0.82 6.15
CA LEU A 46 -19.94 -1.86 7.10
C LEU A 46 -21.46 -2.00 7.18
N THR A 47 -21.96 -3.19 6.94
CA THR A 47 -23.38 -3.50 7.08
C THR A 47 -23.57 -4.44 8.27
N TRP A 48 -24.24 -3.98 9.30
CA TRP A 48 -24.51 -4.74 10.53
C TRP A 48 -25.68 -5.73 10.38
N SER A 49 -26.57 -5.50 9.41
CA SER A 49 -27.64 -6.42 9.02
C SER A 49 -27.09 -7.54 8.13
N PHE A 50 -26.47 -8.55 8.73
CA PHE A 50 -26.00 -9.75 8.01
C PHE A 50 -26.61 -11.02 8.61
N SER A 51 -26.79 -12.03 7.76
CA SER A 51 -27.35 -13.32 8.17
C SER A 51 -26.41 -14.08 9.10
N LEU A 52 -27.00 -14.71 10.12
CA LEU A 52 -26.38 -15.63 11.05
C LEU A 52 -26.77 -17.10 10.77
N GLY A 53 -27.28 -17.39 9.57
CA GLY A 53 -27.83 -18.70 9.23
C GLY A 53 -29.18 -18.94 9.96
N ASP A 54 -29.35 -20.10 10.56
CA ASP A 54 -30.57 -20.49 11.30
C ASP A 54 -30.84 -19.59 12.52
N ALA A 55 -29.83 -18.83 12.99
CA ALA A 55 -29.98 -17.89 14.10
C ALA A 55 -30.53 -16.51 13.67
N GLY A 56 -30.99 -16.35 12.42
CA GLY A 56 -31.65 -15.15 11.93
C GLY A 56 -30.69 -14.08 11.43
N SER A 57 -30.99 -12.81 11.73
CA SER A 57 -30.17 -11.64 11.38
C SER A 57 -29.45 -11.09 12.61
N PHE A 58 -28.24 -10.54 12.42
CA PHE A 58 -27.52 -9.88 13.51
C PHE A 58 -28.23 -8.61 14.03
N THR A 59 -29.20 -8.10 13.29
CA THR A 59 -30.06 -6.99 13.72
C THR A 59 -31.26 -7.42 14.56
N ASP A 60 -31.51 -8.71 14.72
CA ASP A 60 -32.62 -9.19 15.54
C ASP A 60 -32.41 -8.86 17.03
N PRO A 61 -33.48 -8.67 17.81
CA PRO A 61 -33.41 -8.26 19.22
C PRO A 61 -32.54 -9.18 20.10
N ALA A 62 -32.54 -10.48 19.84
CA ALA A 62 -31.73 -11.46 20.57
C ALA A 62 -30.23 -11.15 20.55
N TRP A 63 -29.73 -10.47 19.52
CA TRP A 63 -28.32 -10.14 19.32
C TRP A 63 -27.99 -8.68 19.67
N SER A 64 -28.93 -7.92 20.25
CA SER A 64 -28.77 -6.50 20.53
C SER A 64 -27.56 -6.20 21.42
N VAL A 65 -27.32 -7.03 22.44
CA VAL A 65 -26.19 -6.89 23.37
C VAL A 65 -24.87 -7.09 22.65
N LEU A 66 -24.71 -8.22 21.95
CA LEU A 66 -23.48 -8.52 21.20
C LEU A 66 -23.24 -7.49 20.08
N ARG A 67 -24.30 -7.01 19.43
CA ARG A 67 -24.19 -5.95 18.40
C ARG A 67 -23.71 -4.64 18.97
N THR A 68 -24.19 -4.25 20.13
CA THR A 68 -23.75 -3.04 20.83
C THR A 68 -22.27 -3.13 21.18
N ASP A 69 -21.84 -4.23 21.80
CA ASP A 69 -20.43 -4.45 22.13
C ASP A 69 -19.55 -4.55 20.88
N ALA A 70 -20.01 -5.18 19.79
CA ALA A 70 -19.29 -5.26 18.53
C ALA A 70 -19.11 -3.88 17.85
N LYS A 71 -20.13 -3.03 17.87
CA LYS A 71 -20.05 -1.64 17.40
C LYS A 71 -19.09 -0.82 18.24
N THR A 72 -19.22 -0.92 19.58
CA THR A 72 -18.33 -0.25 20.53
C THR A 72 -16.88 -0.67 20.35
N PHE A 73 -16.63 -1.96 20.19
CA PHE A 73 -15.30 -2.51 19.92
C PHE A 73 -14.65 -1.88 18.69
N LEU A 74 -15.30 -1.93 17.54
CA LEU A 74 -14.72 -1.38 16.31
C LEU A 74 -14.54 0.14 16.38
N TRP A 75 -15.47 0.85 16.99
CA TRP A 75 -15.40 2.29 17.16
C TRP A 75 -14.26 2.68 18.11
N SER A 76 -14.12 2.00 19.24
CA SER A 76 -13.06 2.29 20.21
C SER A 76 -11.67 2.13 19.61
N LEU A 77 -11.45 1.16 18.72
CA LEU A 77 -10.16 1.01 18.03
C LEU A 77 -9.78 2.23 17.15
N LYS A 78 -10.77 2.99 16.68
CA LYS A 78 -10.50 4.22 15.90
C LYS A 78 -10.19 5.41 16.79
N ILE A 79 -10.87 5.56 17.92
CA ILE A 79 -10.79 6.77 18.75
C ILE A 79 -9.86 6.62 19.94
N ASP A 80 -9.83 5.42 20.54
CA ASP A 80 -9.10 5.10 21.74
C ASP A 80 -8.59 3.64 21.70
N PRO A 81 -7.58 3.33 20.87
CA PRO A 81 -7.01 1.99 20.76
C PRO A 81 -6.30 1.57 22.05
N PRO A 82 -6.04 0.25 22.23
CA PRO A 82 -5.25 -0.25 23.35
C PRO A 82 -3.89 0.44 23.44
N ALA A 83 -3.34 0.54 24.65
CA ALA A 83 -2.02 1.12 24.89
C ALA A 83 -0.95 0.46 24.00
N GLY A 84 -0.11 1.28 23.37
CA GLY A 84 0.93 0.83 22.44
C GLY A 84 0.47 0.57 21.00
N LEU A 85 -0.83 0.67 20.72
CA LEU A 85 -1.35 0.58 19.35
C LEU A 85 -1.72 1.98 18.81
N ALA A 86 -1.30 2.26 17.59
CA ALA A 86 -1.74 3.45 16.88
C ALA A 86 -3.22 3.32 16.45
N ARG A 87 -3.92 4.44 16.33
CA ARG A 87 -5.28 4.50 15.76
C ARG A 87 -5.33 3.78 14.42
N ILE A 88 -6.33 2.93 14.24
CA ILE A 88 -6.46 2.15 13.01
C ILE A 88 -7.14 2.96 11.90
N GLN A 89 -6.66 2.77 10.68
CA GLN A 89 -7.28 3.36 9.49
C GLN A 89 -8.53 2.59 9.08
N ASP A 90 -9.43 3.24 8.35
CA ASP A 90 -10.69 2.67 7.87
C ASP A 90 -10.52 1.37 7.08
N ALA A 91 -9.48 1.25 6.26
CA ALA A 91 -9.16 0.00 5.57
C ALA A 91 -8.81 -1.16 6.53
N THR A 92 -8.27 -0.85 7.72
CA THR A 92 -8.01 -1.85 8.76
C THR A 92 -9.30 -2.20 9.49
N VAL A 93 -10.17 -1.21 9.76
CA VAL A 93 -11.52 -1.43 10.31
C VAL A 93 -12.29 -2.41 9.43
N MET A 94 -12.30 -2.23 8.11
CA MET A 94 -12.97 -3.12 7.16
C MET A 94 -12.46 -4.56 7.24
N ARG A 95 -11.13 -4.74 7.35
CA ARG A 95 -10.54 -6.08 7.50
C ARG A 95 -10.90 -6.73 8.84
N LEU A 96 -10.85 -5.97 9.92
CA LEU A 96 -11.26 -6.46 11.24
C LEU A 96 -12.75 -6.81 11.26
N PHE A 97 -13.60 -5.97 10.67
CA PHE A 97 -15.03 -6.24 10.53
C PHE A 97 -15.30 -7.53 9.75
N GLY A 98 -14.56 -7.78 8.66
CA GLY A 98 -14.66 -9.04 7.92
C GLY A 98 -14.41 -10.27 8.80
N SER A 99 -13.36 -10.24 9.63
CA SER A 99 -13.04 -11.33 10.58
C SER A 99 -14.02 -11.37 11.75
N LEU A 100 -14.44 -10.23 12.27
CA LEU A 100 -15.44 -10.11 13.33
C LEU A 100 -16.79 -10.73 12.92
N ARG A 101 -17.24 -10.48 11.69
CA ARG A 101 -18.47 -11.11 11.16
C ARG A 101 -18.41 -12.63 11.14
N VAL A 102 -17.23 -13.18 10.85
CA VAL A 102 -17.02 -14.64 10.89
C VAL A 102 -17.07 -15.15 12.33
N LEU A 103 -16.42 -14.45 13.26
CA LEU A 103 -16.48 -14.77 14.69
C LEU A 103 -17.93 -14.72 15.20
N ILE A 104 -18.66 -13.66 14.92
CA ILE A 104 -20.06 -13.49 15.36
C ILE A 104 -20.95 -14.61 14.80
N ARG A 105 -20.79 -15.02 13.55
CA ARG A 105 -21.53 -16.16 12.99
C ARG A 105 -21.20 -17.47 13.70
N TRP A 106 -19.95 -17.67 14.04
CA TRP A 106 -19.52 -18.83 14.80
C TRP A 106 -20.09 -18.80 16.23
N MET A 107 -20.03 -17.64 16.90
CA MET A 107 -20.65 -17.43 18.22
C MET A 107 -22.16 -17.73 18.20
N ALA A 108 -22.86 -17.21 17.18
CA ALA A 108 -24.29 -17.45 17.00
C ALA A 108 -24.63 -18.94 16.84
N ALA A 109 -23.86 -19.68 16.04
CA ALA A 109 -24.02 -21.12 15.87
C ALA A 109 -23.77 -21.92 17.16
N HIS A 110 -23.03 -21.34 18.13
CA HIS A 110 -22.75 -21.92 19.44
C HIS A 110 -23.55 -21.27 20.58
N GLN A 111 -24.56 -20.45 20.23
CA GLN A 111 -25.44 -19.74 21.18
C GLN A 111 -24.71 -18.80 22.16
N LEU A 112 -23.54 -18.29 21.78
CA LEU A 112 -22.78 -17.29 22.54
C LEU A 112 -23.29 -15.89 22.19
N THR A 113 -24.00 -15.26 23.12
CA THR A 113 -24.70 -13.98 22.89
C THR A 113 -23.94 -12.74 23.38
N THR A 114 -22.80 -12.92 24.04
CA THR A 114 -21.94 -11.85 24.57
C THR A 114 -20.46 -12.20 24.40
N PHE A 115 -19.56 -11.21 24.42
CA PHE A 115 -18.13 -11.49 24.43
C PHE A 115 -17.65 -12.10 25.76
N SER A 116 -18.37 -11.87 26.87
CA SER A 116 -18.04 -12.52 28.15
C SER A 116 -18.23 -14.05 28.12
N ALA A 117 -19.05 -14.58 27.19
CA ALA A 117 -19.20 -16.01 26.97
C ALA A 117 -18.07 -16.63 26.13
N LEU A 118 -17.19 -15.80 25.53
CA LEU A 118 -16.05 -16.27 24.75
C LEU A 118 -14.86 -16.51 25.68
N THR A 119 -14.79 -17.72 26.25
CA THR A 119 -13.69 -18.19 27.11
C THR A 119 -12.42 -18.49 26.30
N GLU A 120 -11.28 -18.74 26.96
CA GLU A 120 -10.06 -19.23 26.32
C GLU A 120 -10.35 -20.47 25.46
N ARG A 121 -11.07 -21.45 26.03
CA ARG A 121 -11.44 -22.68 25.34
C ARG A 121 -12.28 -22.43 24.08
N GLU A 122 -13.22 -21.49 24.13
CA GLU A 122 -14.05 -21.15 22.96
C GLU A 122 -13.22 -20.38 21.90
N ALA A 123 -12.27 -19.57 22.32
CA ALA A 123 -11.33 -18.91 21.42
C ALA A 123 -10.46 -19.94 20.66
N ASP A 124 -9.94 -20.95 21.35
CA ASP A 124 -9.16 -22.04 20.73
C ASP A 124 -10.01 -22.84 19.74
N ARG A 125 -11.23 -23.24 20.12
CA ARG A 125 -12.17 -23.95 19.23
C ARG A 125 -12.46 -23.15 17.95
N TYR A 126 -12.63 -21.83 18.09
CA TYR A 126 -12.83 -20.97 16.92
C TYR A 126 -11.60 -20.98 16.01
N ILE A 127 -10.38 -20.89 16.57
CA ILE A 127 -9.15 -20.91 15.78
C ILE A 127 -8.94 -22.24 15.07
N ASP A 128 -9.32 -23.37 15.66
CA ASP A 128 -9.30 -24.68 15.00
C ASP A 128 -10.21 -24.72 13.77
N VAL A 129 -11.41 -24.15 13.87
CA VAL A 129 -12.32 -24.00 12.72
C VAL A 129 -11.71 -23.10 11.64
N ILE A 130 -11.05 -22.02 12.04
CA ILE A 130 -10.38 -21.11 11.12
C ILE A 130 -9.16 -21.78 10.45
N ALA A 131 -8.43 -22.65 11.14
CA ALA A 131 -7.27 -23.35 10.60
C ALA A 131 -7.58 -24.20 9.36
N VAL A 132 -8.77 -24.81 9.32
CA VAL A 132 -9.23 -25.67 8.21
C VAL A 132 -10.15 -24.95 7.22
N ARG A 133 -10.44 -23.68 7.45
CA ARG A 133 -11.34 -22.90 6.60
C ARG A 133 -10.80 -22.74 5.18
N ARG A 134 -11.71 -22.87 4.21
CA ARG A 134 -11.40 -22.66 2.79
C ARG A 134 -12.01 -21.36 2.26
N SER A 135 -11.32 -20.79 1.28
CA SER A 135 -11.82 -19.66 0.50
C SER A 135 -12.93 -20.10 -0.46
N THR A 136 -13.59 -19.14 -1.11
CA THR A 136 -14.58 -19.42 -2.18
C THR A 136 -13.98 -20.19 -3.36
N SER A 137 -12.67 -20.14 -3.55
CA SER A 137 -11.95 -20.95 -4.55
C SER A 137 -11.53 -22.34 -4.08
N GLY A 138 -11.99 -22.77 -2.90
CA GLY A 138 -11.70 -24.10 -2.32
C GLY A 138 -10.31 -24.25 -1.68
N LYS A 139 -9.43 -23.24 -1.76
CA LYS A 139 -8.09 -23.25 -1.14
C LYS A 139 -8.19 -22.90 0.35
N LEU A 140 -7.31 -23.47 1.17
CA LEU A 140 -7.16 -23.03 2.57
C LEU A 140 -6.85 -21.53 2.61
N ILE A 141 -7.46 -20.82 3.57
CA ILE A 141 -7.15 -19.40 3.78
C ILE A 141 -5.69 -19.25 4.23
N GLY A 142 -5.03 -18.21 3.72
CA GLY A 142 -3.60 -17.97 4.00
C GLY A 142 -3.34 -17.61 5.47
N ALA A 143 -2.10 -17.81 5.93
CA ALA A 143 -1.67 -17.56 7.30
C ALA A 143 -1.98 -16.13 7.79
N VAL A 144 -1.78 -15.11 6.94
CA VAL A 144 -2.12 -13.70 7.25
C VAL A 144 -3.61 -13.54 7.57
N THR A 145 -4.48 -14.19 6.80
CA THR A 145 -5.93 -14.14 7.03
C THR A 145 -6.29 -14.86 8.33
N ARG A 146 -5.71 -16.04 8.59
CA ARG A 146 -5.90 -16.76 9.86
C ARG A 146 -5.44 -15.91 11.04
N GLY A 147 -4.24 -15.31 10.97
CA GLY A 147 -3.73 -14.41 12.00
C GLY A 147 -4.63 -13.20 12.29
N MET A 148 -5.38 -12.72 11.29
CA MET A 148 -6.35 -11.65 11.49
C MET A 148 -7.53 -12.09 12.38
N HIS A 149 -7.98 -13.34 12.30
CA HIS A 149 -9.03 -13.88 13.17
C HIS A 149 -8.58 -13.94 14.63
N ALA A 150 -7.36 -14.43 14.90
CA ALA A 150 -6.82 -14.43 16.27
C ALA A 150 -6.61 -13.00 16.78
N ARG A 151 -6.15 -12.08 15.91
CA ARG A 151 -5.99 -10.68 16.28
C ARG A 151 -7.29 -10.02 16.70
N VAL A 152 -8.41 -10.32 16.04
CA VAL A 152 -9.73 -9.78 16.43
C VAL A 152 -10.07 -10.17 17.86
N ILE A 153 -9.91 -11.43 18.24
CA ILE A 153 -10.19 -11.91 19.60
C ILE A 153 -9.31 -11.20 20.63
N ARG A 154 -7.99 -11.10 20.37
CA ARG A 154 -7.07 -10.37 21.25
C ARG A 154 -7.45 -8.91 21.42
N LEU A 155 -7.83 -8.24 20.32
CA LEU A 155 -8.25 -6.85 20.38
C LEU A 155 -9.56 -6.68 21.15
N ILE A 156 -10.52 -7.62 21.07
CA ILE A 156 -11.73 -7.60 21.89
C ILE A 156 -11.36 -7.68 23.38
N TYR A 157 -10.48 -8.59 23.77
CA TYR A 157 -9.99 -8.70 25.15
C TYR A 157 -9.29 -7.39 25.60
N GLN A 158 -8.36 -6.87 24.79
CA GLN A 158 -7.62 -5.65 25.10
C GLN A 158 -8.49 -4.38 25.19
N GLN A 159 -9.66 -4.37 24.57
CA GLN A 159 -10.65 -3.28 24.65
C GLN A 159 -11.76 -3.55 25.68
N GLY A 160 -11.58 -4.57 26.52
CA GLY A 160 -12.59 -5.02 27.46
C GLY A 160 -13.12 -3.92 28.40
N ASP A 161 -12.27 -2.98 28.83
CA ASP A 161 -12.64 -1.84 29.69
C ASP A 161 -13.68 -0.91 29.04
N LYS A 162 -13.92 -1.02 27.74
CA LYS A 162 -14.86 -0.19 26.97
C LYS A 162 -16.14 -0.93 26.59
N LEU A 163 -16.18 -2.24 26.84
CA LEU A 163 -17.31 -3.12 26.51
C LEU A 163 -18.20 -3.34 27.72
N ALA A 164 -19.51 -3.48 27.49
CA ALA A 164 -20.44 -3.79 28.57
C ALA A 164 -20.31 -5.24 29.04
N HIS A 165 -19.99 -6.16 28.13
CA HIS A 165 -19.84 -7.59 28.43
C HIS A 165 -18.47 -8.07 27.90
N PRO A 166 -17.34 -7.65 28.54
CA PRO A 166 -16.00 -7.98 28.09
C PRO A 166 -15.66 -9.46 28.25
N MET A 167 -14.70 -9.93 27.47
CA MET A 167 -14.04 -11.21 27.74
C MET A 167 -13.36 -11.16 29.12
N VAL A 168 -13.55 -12.22 29.91
CA VAL A 168 -12.98 -12.33 31.25
C VAL A 168 -11.58 -12.98 31.21
N GLU A 169 -11.43 -13.98 30.36
CA GLU A 169 -10.19 -14.76 30.22
C GLU A 169 -9.33 -14.22 29.09
N GLU A 170 -7.99 -14.18 29.31
CA GLU A 170 -7.04 -13.81 28.27
C GLU A 170 -7.05 -14.90 27.18
N PRO A 171 -7.36 -14.56 25.91
CA PRO A 171 -7.25 -15.51 24.83
C PRO A 171 -5.79 -15.80 24.49
N PHE A 172 -5.43 -17.07 24.39
CA PHE A 172 -4.10 -17.53 23.96
C PHE A 172 -2.95 -17.05 24.88
N PRO A 173 -2.99 -17.32 26.19
CA PRO A 173 -1.99 -16.87 27.15
C PRO A 173 -0.61 -17.45 26.78
N GLY A 174 0.39 -16.58 26.70
CA GLY A 174 1.77 -16.97 26.40
C GLY A 174 2.02 -17.54 24.99
N GLN A 175 1.02 -17.56 24.11
CA GLN A 175 1.13 -18.14 22.76
C GLN A 175 0.78 -17.13 21.67
N SER A 176 1.34 -17.33 20.48
CA SER A 176 0.92 -16.66 19.26
C SER A 176 -0.31 -17.29 18.61
N ALA A 177 -1.21 -17.90 19.39
CA ALA A 177 -2.44 -18.60 18.96
C ALA A 177 -2.21 -19.78 17.97
N GLY A 178 -1.08 -20.47 18.04
CA GLY A 178 -0.76 -21.57 17.11
C GLY A 178 -0.72 -21.20 15.62
N LEU A 179 -0.99 -19.93 15.33
CA LEU A 179 -0.95 -19.38 14.00
C LEU A 179 0.47 -18.89 13.76
N SER A 180 1.36 -19.81 13.39
CA SER A 180 2.68 -19.41 12.88
C SER A 180 2.47 -18.28 11.87
N ARG A 181 3.30 -17.25 11.94
CA ARG A 181 3.50 -16.35 10.80
C ARG A 181 4.02 -17.24 9.68
N GLY A 182 3.10 -17.85 8.92
CA GLY A 182 3.47 -18.46 7.65
C GLY A 182 4.16 -17.36 6.88
N ASP A 183 5.23 -17.70 6.19
CA ASP A 183 5.89 -16.80 5.28
C ASP A 183 4.82 -16.16 4.41
N ALA A 184 4.50 -14.91 4.71
CA ALA A 184 3.64 -14.12 3.86
C ALA A 184 4.40 -14.07 2.55
N THR A 185 3.94 -14.84 1.55
CA THR A 185 4.56 -14.87 0.23
C THR A 185 4.51 -13.45 -0.28
N ALA A 186 5.59 -12.71 -0.05
CA ALA A 186 5.70 -11.37 -0.58
C ALA A 186 5.61 -11.50 -2.10
N TRP A 187 4.84 -10.62 -2.74
CA TRP A 187 4.79 -10.59 -4.20
C TRP A 187 6.21 -10.47 -4.74
N ALA A 188 6.61 -11.38 -5.63
CA ALA A 188 7.91 -11.29 -6.29
C ALA A 188 8.01 -9.97 -7.10
N HIS A 189 9.22 -9.43 -7.26
CA HIS A 189 9.50 -8.42 -8.27
C HIS A 189 9.23 -9.01 -9.66
N THR A 190 9.06 -8.18 -10.66
CA THR A 190 8.96 -8.63 -12.05
C THR A 190 10.36 -9.03 -12.52
N PRO A 191 10.59 -10.27 -13.01
CA PRO A 191 11.87 -10.68 -13.58
C PRO A 191 12.32 -9.76 -14.71
N ASP A 192 13.62 -9.58 -14.90
CA ASP A 192 14.17 -8.66 -15.91
C ASP A 192 13.74 -9.05 -17.32
N GLU A 193 13.59 -10.35 -17.61
CA GLU A 193 13.10 -10.91 -18.89
C GLU A 193 11.65 -10.51 -19.21
N ILE A 194 10.89 -10.14 -18.19
CA ILE A 194 9.51 -9.66 -18.32
C ILE A 194 9.46 -8.12 -18.21
N ALA A 195 10.25 -7.56 -17.30
CA ALA A 195 10.22 -6.11 -17.02
C ALA A 195 10.78 -5.31 -18.21
N ALA A 196 11.84 -5.80 -18.87
CA ALA A 196 12.45 -5.09 -19.98
C ALA A 196 11.51 -4.95 -21.19
N PRO A 197 10.91 -6.03 -21.75
CA PRO A 197 9.97 -5.89 -22.85
C PRO A 197 8.69 -5.13 -22.45
N LEU A 198 8.22 -5.29 -21.21
CA LEU A 198 7.08 -4.54 -20.68
C LEU A 198 7.33 -3.03 -20.70
N LEU A 199 8.49 -2.60 -20.18
CA LEU A 199 8.89 -1.19 -20.13
C LEU A 199 9.22 -0.66 -21.53
N ALA A 200 9.90 -1.41 -22.37
CA ALA A 200 10.21 -0.99 -23.75
C ALA A 200 8.94 -0.69 -24.53
N ALA A 201 7.94 -1.57 -24.46
CA ALA A 201 6.64 -1.35 -25.12
C ALA A 201 5.87 -0.17 -24.53
N ALA A 202 5.90 -0.02 -23.19
CA ALA A 202 5.23 1.10 -22.53
C ALA A 202 5.87 2.44 -22.89
N LEU A 203 7.21 2.52 -22.92
CA LEU A 203 7.96 3.71 -23.31
C LEU A 203 7.70 4.09 -24.78
N TRP A 204 7.68 3.09 -25.67
CA TRP A 204 7.33 3.32 -27.06
C TRP A 204 5.90 3.88 -27.21
N LEU A 205 4.93 3.30 -26.50
CA LEU A 205 3.53 3.72 -26.58
C LEU A 205 3.28 5.15 -26.09
N ILE A 206 4.02 5.64 -25.10
CA ILE A 206 3.87 7.03 -24.62
C ILE A 206 4.61 8.06 -25.47
N GLY A 207 5.40 7.62 -26.45
CA GLY A 207 6.09 8.47 -27.44
C GLY A 207 5.17 8.97 -28.54
N GLU A 208 5.67 8.93 -29.78
CA GLU A 208 4.92 9.32 -30.97
C GLU A 208 3.57 8.60 -31.16
N PRO A 209 3.44 7.28 -30.86
CA PRO A 209 2.15 6.60 -30.97
C PRO A 209 1.04 7.18 -30.09
N ALA A 210 1.40 7.76 -28.92
CA ALA A 210 0.42 8.46 -28.09
C ALA A 210 -0.03 9.77 -28.77
N ASP A 211 0.89 10.54 -29.32
CA ASP A 211 0.58 11.82 -29.99
C ASP A 211 -0.31 11.59 -31.19
N GLU A 212 -0.01 10.60 -32.03
CA GLU A 212 -0.80 10.20 -33.18
C GLU A 212 -2.23 9.81 -32.77
N ALA A 213 -2.38 8.90 -31.80
CA ALA A 213 -3.69 8.45 -31.34
C ALA A 213 -4.51 9.57 -30.69
N LEU A 214 -3.87 10.46 -29.93
CA LEU A 214 -4.54 11.60 -29.31
C LEU A 214 -4.95 12.65 -30.35
N ALA A 215 -4.11 12.95 -31.35
CA ALA A 215 -4.45 13.85 -32.43
C ALA A 215 -5.64 13.33 -33.27
N LEU A 216 -5.65 12.01 -33.55
CA LEU A 216 -6.77 11.39 -34.25
C LEU A 216 -8.07 11.43 -33.43
N ARG A 217 -8.00 11.20 -32.11
CA ARG A 217 -9.14 11.35 -31.20
C ARG A 217 -9.69 12.79 -31.24
N ASP A 218 -8.81 13.78 -31.14
CA ASP A 218 -9.20 15.19 -31.07
C ASP A 218 -9.87 15.63 -32.37
N ARG A 219 -9.33 15.20 -33.53
CA ARG A 219 -9.99 15.42 -34.84
C ARG A 219 -11.34 14.75 -34.93
N ALA A 220 -11.42 13.49 -34.49
CA ALA A 220 -12.67 12.73 -34.52
C ALA A 220 -13.76 13.37 -33.63
N GLN A 221 -13.37 13.84 -32.44
CA GLN A 221 -14.26 14.56 -31.54
C GLN A 221 -14.75 15.90 -32.17
N GLY A 222 -13.84 16.67 -32.74
CA GLY A 222 -14.21 17.92 -33.42
C GLY A 222 -15.20 17.72 -34.57
N VAL A 223 -15.03 16.67 -35.38
CA VAL A 223 -15.97 16.30 -36.44
C VAL A 223 -17.34 15.91 -35.86
N TYR A 224 -17.36 15.17 -34.75
CA TYR A 224 -18.58 14.80 -34.06
C TYR A 224 -19.35 16.02 -33.56
N ASP A 225 -18.66 16.91 -32.83
CA ASP A 225 -19.25 18.10 -32.24
C ASP A 225 -19.76 19.07 -33.30
N ALA A 226 -18.98 19.36 -34.33
CA ALA A 226 -19.43 20.19 -35.46
C ALA A 226 -20.64 19.62 -36.19
N THR A 227 -20.72 18.27 -36.27
CA THR A 227 -21.90 17.62 -36.89
C THR A 227 -23.13 17.81 -36.02
N LEU A 228 -23.02 17.74 -34.70
CA LEU A 228 -24.13 18.00 -33.78
C LEU A 228 -24.57 19.48 -33.82
N GLU A 229 -23.62 20.40 -33.82
CA GLU A 229 -23.86 21.85 -33.91
C GLU A 229 -24.61 22.22 -35.21
N SER A 230 -24.40 21.45 -36.29
CA SER A 230 -25.17 21.61 -37.51
C SER A 230 -26.61 21.08 -37.44
N GLY A 231 -27.09 20.66 -36.27
CA GLY A 231 -28.44 20.16 -36.03
C GLY A 231 -28.65 18.70 -36.42
N ARG A 232 -27.61 17.94 -36.75
CA ARG A 232 -27.71 16.54 -37.15
C ARG A 232 -27.76 15.62 -35.90
N SER A 233 -28.33 14.42 -36.06
CA SER A 233 -28.46 13.44 -35.00
C SER A 233 -27.10 12.84 -34.61
N GLN A 234 -26.99 12.33 -33.35
CA GLN A 234 -25.83 11.61 -32.85
C GLN A 234 -25.45 10.42 -33.75
N THR A 235 -26.43 9.68 -34.25
CA THR A 235 -26.20 8.57 -35.18
C THR A 235 -25.53 9.07 -36.46
N ARG A 236 -25.99 10.18 -37.04
CA ARG A 236 -25.39 10.78 -38.24
C ARG A 236 -23.97 11.27 -37.95
N ALA A 237 -23.73 11.91 -36.78
CA ALA A 237 -22.42 12.33 -36.38
C ALA A 237 -21.45 11.14 -36.27
N GLY A 238 -21.88 10.00 -35.73
CA GLY A 238 -21.07 8.77 -35.69
C GLY A 238 -20.68 8.27 -37.10
N PHE A 239 -21.56 8.31 -38.07
CA PHE A 239 -21.22 7.96 -39.46
C PHE A 239 -20.23 8.93 -40.10
N VAL A 240 -20.39 10.25 -39.86
CA VAL A 240 -19.45 11.27 -40.36
C VAL A 240 -18.06 11.09 -39.78
N VAL A 241 -17.98 10.83 -38.49
CA VAL A 241 -16.69 10.51 -37.82
C VAL A 241 -16.05 9.26 -38.41
N GLN A 242 -16.82 8.19 -38.61
CA GLN A 242 -16.30 6.96 -39.22
C GLN A 242 -15.75 7.22 -40.63
N ALA A 243 -16.43 8.03 -41.44
CA ALA A 243 -15.96 8.42 -42.77
C ALA A 243 -14.72 9.31 -42.69
N ALA A 244 -14.64 10.25 -41.74
CA ALA A 244 -13.49 11.13 -41.55
C ALA A 244 -12.23 10.39 -41.08
N MET A 245 -12.38 9.24 -40.41
CA MET A 245 -11.26 8.39 -40.00
C MET A 245 -10.82 7.41 -41.11
N ALA A 246 -11.55 7.29 -42.21
CA ALA A 246 -11.16 6.41 -43.30
C ALA A 246 -9.85 6.91 -43.95
N GLY A 247 -8.89 6.03 -44.06
CA GLY A 247 -7.55 6.35 -44.57
C GLY A 247 -6.50 6.77 -43.51
N GLU A 248 -6.92 6.98 -42.27
CA GLU A 248 -5.99 7.17 -41.16
C GLU A 248 -5.36 5.83 -40.74
N SER A 249 -4.15 5.90 -40.19
CA SER A 249 -3.43 4.73 -39.72
C SER A 249 -2.77 5.02 -38.35
N LEU A 250 -2.40 3.98 -37.63
CA LEU A 250 -1.68 4.05 -36.34
C LEU A 250 -0.42 3.21 -36.39
N MET A 251 0.67 3.73 -35.87
CA MET A 251 1.96 3.04 -35.75
C MET A 251 1.81 1.73 -34.97
N THR A 252 2.57 0.70 -35.33
CA THR A 252 2.57 -0.61 -34.66
C THR A 252 3.91 -0.91 -33.98
N LEU A 253 3.89 -1.71 -32.91
CA LEU A 253 5.10 -2.16 -32.20
C LEU A 253 6.09 -2.93 -33.09
N ALA A 254 5.59 -3.62 -34.09
CA ALA A 254 6.41 -4.37 -35.05
C ALA A 254 7.09 -3.50 -36.12
N GLY A 255 6.84 -2.18 -36.09
CA GLY A 255 7.18 -1.25 -37.14
C GLY A 255 6.09 -1.16 -38.21
N GLY A 256 6.07 -0.03 -38.96
CA GLY A 256 5.00 0.28 -39.91
C GLY A 256 3.72 0.81 -39.25
N SER A 257 2.61 0.75 -39.98
CA SER A 257 1.32 1.26 -39.53
C SER A 257 0.15 0.32 -39.85
N GLU A 258 -0.92 0.40 -39.07
CA GLU A 258 -2.17 -0.33 -39.31
C GLU A 258 -3.30 0.67 -39.58
N PRO A 259 -4.19 0.41 -40.57
CA PRO A 259 -5.30 1.30 -40.86
C PRO A 259 -6.33 1.33 -39.73
N VAL A 260 -6.88 2.52 -39.46
CA VAL A 260 -7.96 2.69 -38.49
C VAL A 260 -9.30 2.41 -39.14
N THR A 261 -9.92 1.28 -38.82
CA THR A 261 -11.19 0.83 -39.39
C THR A 261 -12.41 1.23 -38.56
N SER A 262 -12.20 1.64 -37.29
CA SER A 262 -13.31 2.00 -36.40
C SER A 262 -12.88 2.86 -35.21
N THR A 263 -13.84 3.62 -34.67
CA THR A 263 -13.64 4.34 -33.37
C THR A 263 -13.33 3.39 -32.22
N LYS A 264 -13.76 2.13 -32.29
CA LYS A 264 -13.43 1.10 -31.29
C LYS A 264 -11.94 0.74 -31.32
N GLN A 265 -11.34 0.65 -32.51
CA GLN A 265 -9.89 0.38 -32.64
C GLN A 265 -9.08 1.54 -32.07
N LEU A 266 -9.43 2.79 -32.40
CA LEU A 266 -8.82 3.98 -31.81
C LEU A 266 -8.97 3.97 -30.27
N ARG A 267 -10.16 3.63 -29.76
CA ARG A 267 -10.37 3.48 -28.31
C ARG A 267 -9.44 2.45 -27.70
N HIS A 268 -9.28 1.29 -28.31
CA HIS A 268 -8.36 0.25 -27.80
C HIS A 268 -6.91 0.75 -27.80
N ARG A 269 -6.48 1.53 -28.80
CA ARG A 269 -5.15 2.12 -28.82
C ARG A 269 -4.98 3.11 -27.66
N LEU A 270 -5.91 4.02 -27.45
CA LEU A 270 -5.87 4.95 -26.32
C LEU A 270 -5.92 4.25 -24.97
N ASP A 271 -6.65 3.14 -24.86
CA ASP A 271 -6.62 2.29 -23.67
C ASP A 271 -5.22 1.68 -23.43
N ARG A 272 -4.47 1.31 -24.49
CA ARG A 272 -3.06 0.82 -24.34
C ARG A 272 -2.11 1.96 -23.95
N VAL A 273 -2.28 3.14 -24.50
CA VAL A 273 -1.53 4.34 -24.09
C VAL A 273 -1.78 4.64 -22.60
N TYR A 274 -3.02 4.58 -22.15
CA TYR A 274 -3.38 4.72 -20.74
C TYR A 274 -2.68 3.69 -19.85
N ASP A 275 -2.69 2.40 -20.25
CA ASP A 275 -2.04 1.31 -19.53
C ASP A 275 -0.52 1.52 -19.49
N ALA A 276 0.07 1.99 -20.59
CA ALA A 276 1.50 2.30 -20.70
C ALA A 276 1.91 3.42 -19.74
N CYS A 277 1.15 4.51 -19.65
CA CYS A 277 1.40 5.58 -18.69
C CYS A 277 1.38 5.06 -17.23
N PHE A 278 0.40 4.19 -16.90
CA PHE A 278 0.36 3.55 -15.60
C PHE A 278 1.60 2.70 -15.33
N ILE A 279 2.04 1.89 -16.29
CA ILE A 279 3.24 1.03 -16.16
C ILE A 279 4.48 1.88 -15.96
N VAL A 280 4.69 2.92 -16.77
CA VAL A 280 5.86 3.80 -16.67
C VAL A 280 5.95 4.43 -15.28
N ILE A 281 4.86 5.00 -14.77
CA ILE A 281 4.84 5.59 -13.42
C ILE A 281 5.05 4.51 -12.35
N ALA A 282 4.38 3.37 -12.45
CA ALA A 282 4.49 2.30 -11.48
C ALA A 282 5.90 1.69 -11.37
N TYR A 283 6.61 1.57 -12.51
CA TYR A 283 7.91 0.91 -12.56
C TYR A 283 9.09 1.88 -12.45
N LEU A 284 8.96 3.15 -12.86
CA LEU A 284 10.05 4.13 -12.81
C LEU A 284 9.97 5.08 -11.61
N VAL A 285 8.85 5.10 -10.88
CA VAL A 285 8.68 5.83 -9.61
C VAL A 285 8.45 4.86 -8.45
N GLY A 286 7.92 3.69 -8.73
CA GLY A 286 7.54 2.74 -7.69
C GLY A 286 6.34 3.19 -6.84
N ALA A 287 5.49 4.08 -7.35
CA ALA A 287 4.32 4.57 -6.66
C ALA A 287 3.26 3.46 -6.48
N ARG A 288 2.51 3.50 -5.36
CA ARG A 288 1.39 2.56 -5.14
C ARG A 288 0.19 2.94 -6.01
N LEU A 289 -0.69 1.97 -6.25
CA LEU A 289 -1.93 2.21 -6.99
C LEU A 289 -2.71 3.42 -6.49
N SER A 290 -2.90 3.57 -5.18
CA SER A 290 -3.63 4.71 -4.60
C SER A 290 -2.91 6.04 -4.81
N GLU A 291 -1.59 6.02 -4.86
CA GLU A 291 -0.74 7.17 -5.14
C GLU A 291 -0.90 7.57 -6.61
N ILE A 292 -0.81 6.61 -7.54
CA ILE A 292 -1.00 6.85 -8.99
C ILE A 292 -2.45 7.29 -9.31
N ALA A 293 -3.44 6.58 -8.77
CA ALA A 293 -4.85 6.92 -9.01
C ALA A 293 -5.25 8.29 -8.43
N GLY A 294 -4.51 8.77 -7.43
CA GLY A 294 -4.71 10.08 -6.79
C GLY A 294 -3.94 11.23 -7.44
N LEU A 295 -3.17 10.99 -8.51
CA LEU A 295 -2.48 12.05 -9.25
C LEU A 295 -3.47 12.97 -9.96
N THR A 296 -3.21 14.26 -9.90
CA THR A 296 -4.04 15.30 -10.49
C THR A 296 -3.30 16.04 -11.60
N ALA A 297 -4.01 16.69 -12.49
CA ALA A 297 -3.39 17.55 -13.50
C ALA A 297 -2.53 18.65 -12.82
N GLY A 298 -1.38 18.95 -13.42
CA GLY A 298 -0.38 19.87 -12.86
C GLY A 298 0.49 19.24 -11.77
N CYS A 299 0.56 17.91 -11.66
CA CYS A 299 1.34 17.23 -10.64
C CYS A 299 2.86 17.16 -10.93
N ILE A 300 3.34 17.65 -12.07
CA ILE A 300 4.78 17.78 -12.32
C ILE A 300 5.25 19.13 -11.81
N GLU A 301 6.17 19.11 -10.86
CA GLU A 301 6.85 20.28 -10.32
C GLU A 301 8.31 20.30 -10.78
N SER A 302 8.87 21.47 -11.07
CA SER A 302 10.27 21.63 -11.47
C SER A 302 11.00 22.51 -10.45
N HIS A 303 12.03 21.96 -9.82
CA HIS A 303 12.84 22.65 -8.82
C HIS A 303 14.30 22.76 -9.28
N PRO A 304 14.98 23.89 -9.04
CA PRO A 304 16.40 24.02 -9.34
C PRO A 304 17.23 23.09 -8.44
N SER A 305 18.38 22.63 -8.95
CA SER A 305 19.43 22.01 -8.14
C SER A 305 20.00 22.99 -7.11
N ALA A 306 20.74 22.48 -6.13
CA ALA A 306 21.33 23.31 -5.08
C ALA A 306 22.29 24.40 -5.63
N ASP A 307 22.94 24.13 -6.75
CA ASP A 307 23.83 25.06 -7.47
C ASP A 307 23.10 25.92 -8.53
N GLY A 308 21.80 25.68 -8.75
CA GLY A 308 20.95 26.38 -9.70
C GLY A 308 21.22 26.06 -11.18
N GLN A 309 22.16 25.15 -11.48
CA GLN A 309 22.55 24.85 -12.86
C GLN A 309 21.58 23.89 -13.56
N GLU A 310 20.96 23.02 -12.83
CA GLU A 310 20.01 22.03 -13.35
C GLU A 310 18.61 22.20 -12.73
N ARG A 311 17.63 21.64 -13.38
CA ARG A 311 16.26 21.57 -12.86
C ARG A 311 15.82 20.12 -12.81
N PHE A 312 15.36 19.70 -11.63
CA PHE A 312 14.83 18.37 -11.40
C PHE A 312 13.31 18.39 -11.44
N ALA A 313 12.73 17.43 -12.15
CA ALA A 313 11.30 17.23 -12.17
C ALA A 313 10.90 16.31 -11.02
N TYR A 314 9.80 16.66 -10.37
CA TYR A 314 9.18 15.87 -9.31
C TYR A 314 7.71 15.60 -9.62
N LEU A 315 7.27 14.40 -9.30
CA LEU A 315 5.87 14.02 -9.32
C LEU A 315 5.27 14.32 -7.95
N ALA A 316 4.44 15.35 -7.86
CA ALA A 316 3.76 15.73 -6.63
C ALA A 316 2.46 14.92 -6.46
N GLY A 317 2.25 14.37 -5.28
CA GLY A 317 1.08 13.58 -4.98
C GLY A 317 0.88 13.36 -3.48
N ARG A 318 0.22 12.29 -3.09
CA ARG A 318 -0.09 12.00 -1.69
C ARG A 318 0.14 10.53 -1.35
N ILE A 319 0.73 10.27 -0.18
CA ILE A 319 0.85 8.92 0.40
C ILE A 319 -0.36 8.68 1.29
N TRP A 320 -1.13 7.65 0.97
CA TRP A 320 -2.39 7.33 1.65
C TRP A 320 -2.24 6.29 2.75
N LYS A 321 -1.43 5.26 2.53
CA LYS A 321 -1.38 4.06 3.39
C LYS A 321 -0.90 4.34 4.83
N THR A 322 -0.10 5.36 5.04
CA THR A 322 0.49 5.72 6.34
C THR A 322 0.04 7.09 6.85
N SER A 323 -0.99 7.68 6.25
CA SER A 323 -1.56 8.94 6.68
C SER A 323 -2.51 8.71 7.86
N PRO A 324 -2.31 9.39 9.00
CA PRO A 324 -3.13 9.19 10.20
C PRO A 324 -4.59 9.62 10.03
N ASP A 325 -4.83 10.63 9.20
CA ASP A 325 -6.11 11.32 9.04
C ASP A 325 -6.93 10.82 7.83
N GLY A 326 -6.42 9.84 7.08
CA GLY A 326 -7.10 9.35 5.87
C GLY A 326 -7.09 10.32 4.68
N GLN A 327 -6.60 11.57 4.86
CA GLN A 327 -6.55 12.58 3.79
C GLN A 327 -5.33 12.43 2.88
N GLY A 328 -4.42 11.52 3.21
CA GLY A 328 -3.16 11.35 2.53
C GLY A 328 -2.16 12.46 2.87
N ARG A 329 -0.92 12.09 3.06
CA ARG A 329 0.19 13.02 3.31
C ARG A 329 0.79 13.49 2.00
N PRO A 330 0.98 14.81 1.75
CA PRO A 330 1.70 15.30 0.58
C PRO A 330 3.08 14.67 0.47
N HIS A 331 3.47 14.33 -0.75
CA HIS A 331 4.77 13.74 -1.04
C HIS A 331 5.20 14.04 -2.47
N ARG A 332 6.53 14.06 -2.70
CA ARG A 332 7.15 14.25 -3.99
C ARG A 332 8.05 13.07 -4.31
N TRP A 333 7.91 12.54 -5.49
CA TRP A 333 8.80 11.53 -6.05
C TRP A 333 9.65 12.14 -7.14
N VAL A 334 10.92 11.75 -7.24
CA VAL A 334 11.74 12.12 -8.40
C VAL A 334 11.07 11.59 -9.67
N ALA A 335 10.90 12.45 -10.66
CA ALA A 335 10.24 12.12 -11.92
C ALA A 335 11.26 12.15 -13.07
N PRO A 336 11.78 10.98 -13.52
CA PRO A 336 12.62 10.94 -14.72
C PRO A 336 11.81 11.34 -15.97
N ALA A 337 12.49 11.77 -17.03
CA ALA A 337 11.85 12.27 -18.25
C ALA A 337 10.72 11.40 -18.80
N PRO A 338 10.81 10.05 -18.82
CA PRO A 338 9.69 9.21 -19.26
C PRO A 338 8.45 9.34 -18.37
N VAL A 339 8.60 9.60 -17.06
CA VAL A 339 7.47 9.81 -16.15
C VAL A 339 6.81 11.17 -16.41
N VAL A 340 7.60 12.21 -16.63
CA VAL A 340 7.10 13.53 -17.07
C VAL A 340 6.26 13.35 -18.33
N ARG A 341 6.80 12.65 -19.32
CA ARG A 341 6.10 12.36 -20.58
C ARG A 341 4.81 11.58 -20.36
N ALA A 342 4.82 10.55 -19.51
CA ALA A 342 3.62 9.77 -19.20
C ALA A 342 2.51 10.64 -18.56
N VAL A 343 2.89 11.59 -17.70
CA VAL A 343 1.96 12.55 -17.09
C VAL A 343 1.39 13.50 -18.14
N GLU A 344 2.21 14.08 -19.03
CA GLU A 344 1.76 14.93 -20.13
C GLU A 344 0.74 14.21 -21.02
N VAL A 345 1.03 12.96 -21.40
CA VAL A 345 0.12 12.13 -22.17
C VAL A 345 -1.19 11.90 -21.40
N MET A 346 -1.11 11.61 -20.10
CA MET A 346 -2.31 11.42 -19.27
C MET A 346 -3.11 12.70 -19.09
N GLU A 347 -2.48 13.85 -19.00
CA GLU A 347 -3.17 15.15 -18.94
C GLU A 347 -4.01 15.39 -20.20
N ARG A 348 -3.44 15.15 -21.38
CA ARG A 348 -4.17 15.23 -22.65
C ARG A 348 -5.23 14.16 -22.78
N LEU A 349 -4.92 12.92 -22.38
CA LEU A 349 -5.85 11.80 -22.50
C LEU A 349 -7.08 11.97 -21.59
N SER A 350 -6.89 12.45 -20.36
CA SER A 350 -7.95 12.62 -19.37
C SER A 350 -8.70 13.95 -19.48
N GLU A 351 -8.17 14.93 -20.21
CA GLU A 351 -8.71 16.28 -20.27
C GLU A 351 -10.20 16.34 -20.62
N PRO A 352 -10.72 15.65 -21.64
CA PRO A 352 -12.14 15.66 -21.92
C PRO A 352 -13.01 15.09 -20.79
N LEU A 353 -12.50 14.07 -20.09
CA LEU A 353 -13.19 13.44 -18.95
C LEU A 353 -13.17 14.36 -17.72
N ARG A 354 -12.04 15.03 -17.47
CA ARG A 354 -11.90 16.01 -16.38
C ARG A 354 -12.83 17.20 -16.59
N ARG A 355 -12.85 17.75 -17.80
CA ARG A 355 -13.76 18.84 -18.17
C ARG A 355 -15.23 18.45 -18.00
N HIS A 356 -15.60 17.26 -18.44
CA HIS A 356 -16.97 16.75 -18.33
C HIS A 356 -17.44 16.55 -16.88
N THR A 357 -16.56 16.10 -16.00
CA THR A 357 -16.92 15.72 -14.61
C THR A 357 -16.59 16.77 -13.57
N GLY A 358 -15.83 17.80 -13.89
CA GLY A 358 -15.28 18.76 -12.92
C GLY A 358 -14.21 18.16 -12.02
N ARG A 359 -13.75 16.93 -12.29
CA ARG A 359 -12.69 16.23 -11.54
C ARG A 359 -11.32 16.68 -12.03
N ASN A 360 -10.29 16.54 -11.19
CA ASN A 360 -8.92 16.89 -11.55
C ASN A 360 -7.97 15.69 -11.61
N GLU A 361 -8.42 14.48 -11.26
CA GLU A 361 -7.59 13.29 -11.28
C GLU A 361 -7.26 12.87 -12.72
N LEU A 362 -6.02 12.39 -12.91
CA LEU A 362 -5.51 11.96 -14.23
C LEU A 362 -6.06 10.58 -14.62
N PHE A 363 -6.07 9.64 -13.69
CA PHE A 363 -6.42 8.24 -13.98
C PHE A 363 -7.93 8.00 -13.93
N LEU A 364 -8.65 8.74 -14.77
CA LEU A 364 -10.08 8.56 -15.00
C LEU A 364 -10.30 7.51 -16.09
N ILE A 365 -11.34 6.69 -15.94
CA ILE A 365 -11.78 5.69 -16.92
C ILE A 365 -13.22 5.95 -17.34
N MET A 366 -13.52 5.77 -18.62
CA MET A 366 -14.89 5.73 -19.12
C MET A 366 -15.51 4.36 -18.85
N ALA A 367 -16.68 4.33 -18.23
CA ALA A 367 -17.46 3.11 -18.05
C ALA A 367 -18.32 2.75 -19.28
N SER A 368 -18.35 3.59 -20.32
CA SER A 368 -19.05 3.36 -21.58
C SER A 368 -18.12 2.82 -22.66
N THR A 369 -18.68 2.15 -23.67
CA THR A 369 -17.92 1.59 -24.80
C THR A 369 -17.59 2.63 -25.88
N GLY A 370 -18.27 3.78 -25.88
CA GLY A 370 -18.04 4.85 -26.86
C GLY A 370 -16.81 5.67 -26.55
N LEU A 371 -16.01 5.98 -27.57
CA LEU A 371 -14.92 6.95 -27.51
C LEU A 371 -15.45 8.38 -27.62
N ILE A 372 -16.45 8.55 -28.44
CA ILE A 372 -17.07 9.80 -28.89
C ILE A 372 -18.57 9.64 -28.68
N GLY A 373 -19.19 10.61 -28.06
CA GLY A 373 -20.64 10.53 -27.82
C GLY A 373 -21.09 11.35 -26.60
N PRO A 374 -22.39 11.25 -26.26
CA PRO A 374 -22.93 11.97 -25.13
C PRO A 374 -22.29 11.49 -23.82
N ALA A 375 -22.18 12.39 -22.93
CA ALA A 375 -21.64 12.32 -21.57
C ALA A 375 -21.27 10.90 -21.07
N PRO A 376 -20.00 10.49 -21.11
CA PRO A 376 -19.60 9.17 -20.65
C PRO A 376 -19.78 9.03 -19.14
N ARG A 377 -20.09 7.84 -18.69
CA ARG A 377 -19.93 7.52 -17.25
C ARG A 377 -18.44 7.44 -16.93
N VAL A 378 -17.99 8.35 -16.10
CA VAL A 378 -16.58 8.44 -15.71
C VAL A 378 -16.40 7.91 -14.28
N ALA A 379 -15.38 7.11 -14.09
CA ALA A 379 -14.98 6.59 -12.78
C ALA A 379 -13.47 6.73 -12.59
N LEU A 380 -13.03 6.73 -11.32
CA LEU A 380 -11.61 6.64 -11.00
C LEU A 380 -11.11 5.21 -11.24
N LEU A 381 -9.85 5.07 -11.67
CA LEU A 381 -9.18 3.78 -11.85
C LEU A 381 -9.21 2.97 -10.56
N ARG A 382 -9.62 1.70 -10.64
CA ARG A 382 -9.70 0.77 -9.50
C ARG A 382 -8.72 -0.39 -9.65
N GLY A 383 -8.22 -0.91 -8.53
CA GLY A 383 -7.24 -1.99 -8.53
C GLY A 383 -7.67 -3.25 -9.28
N ALA A 384 -8.92 -3.67 -9.15
CA ALA A 384 -9.46 -4.82 -9.90
C ALA A 384 -9.45 -4.59 -11.41
N VAL A 385 -9.69 -3.34 -11.84
CA VAL A 385 -9.67 -2.97 -13.26
C VAL A 385 -8.24 -3.00 -13.79
N VAL A 386 -7.25 -2.48 -13.03
CA VAL A 386 -5.83 -2.50 -13.43
C VAL A 386 -5.36 -3.92 -13.66
N GLY A 387 -5.61 -4.85 -12.73
CA GLY A 387 -5.17 -6.24 -12.88
C GLY A 387 -5.69 -6.89 -14.16
N ARG A 388 -6.97 -6.67 -14.49
CA ARG A 388 -7.58 -7.15 -15.74
C ARG A 388 -6.95 -6.48 -16.98
N ARG A 389 -6.82 -5.15 -16.97
CA ARG A 389 -6.24 -4.41 -18.11
C ARG A 389 -4.82 -4.86 -18.42
N LEU A 390 -3.98 -5.01 -17.39
CA LEU A 390 -2.58 -5.43 -17.57
C LEU A 390 -2.47 -6.86 -18.10
N ASN A 391 -3.24 -7.82 -17.57
CA ASN A 391 -3.07 -9.23 -17.91
C ASN A 391 -3.91 -9.69 -19.10
N GLU A 392 -5.12 -9.18 -19.28
CA GLU A 392 -6.04 -9.63 -20.32
C GLU A 392 -5.98 -8.78 -21.60
N LEU A 393 -5.45 -7.54 -21.48
CA LEU A 393 -5.45 -6.59 -22.58
C LEU A 393 -4.05 -6.12 -22.96
N PHE A 394 -3.22 -5.66 -22.02
CA PHE A 394 -1.91 -5.07 -22.33
C PHE A 394 -0.85 -6.15 -22.61
N ALA A 395 -0.69 -7.13 -21.74
CA ALA A 395 0.29 -8.19 -21.91
C ALA A 395 0.11 -8.97 -23.24
N PRO A 396 -1.12 -9.37 -23.64
CA PRO A 396 -1.33 -9.97 -24.97
C PRO A 396 -1.06 -8.99 -26.13
N PHE A 397 -1.40 -7.71 -25.99
CA PHE A 397 -1.17 -6.70 -27.01
C PHE A 397 0.31 -6.51 -27.34
N ILE A 398 1.20 -6.57 -26.34
CA ILE A 398 2.64 -6.43 -26.54
C ILE A 398 3.34 -7.77 -26.80
N GLY A 399 2.63 -8.90 -26.78
CA GLY A 399 3.24 -10.21 -26.88
C GLY A 399 4.20 -10.51 -25.73
N LEU A 400 3.81 -10.15 -24.49
CA LEU A 400 4.67 -10.34 -23.32
C LEU A 400 5.12 -11.80 -23.21
N PRO A 401 6.44 -12.11 -23.12
CA PRO A 401 6.93 -13.46 -23.10
C PRO A 401 6.51 -14.23 -21.84
N ASP A 402 6.46 -15.55 -21.96
CA ASP A 402 6.31 -16.43 -20.81
C ASP A 402 7.59 -16.44 -19.94
N TRP A 403 7.40 -16.53 -18.64
CA TRP A 403 8.50 -16.74 -17.71
C TRP A 403 8.50 -18.18 -17.21
N ARG A 404 9.60 -18.91 -17.47
CA ARG A 404 9.74 -20.33 -17.13
C ARG A 404 8.58 -21.19 -17.67
N GLY A 405 8.16 -20.91 -18.91
CA GLY A 405 7.12 -21.67 -19.60
C GLY A 405 5.68 -21.41 -19.10
N ARG A 406 5.46 -20.30 -18.39
CA ARG A 406 4.12 -19.88 -17.92
C ARG A 406 3.92 -18.38 -18.10
N PRO A 407 2.70 -17.92 -18.44
CA PRO A 407 2.37 -16.51 -18.49
C PRO A 407 2.65 -15.83 -17.14
N TRP A 408 3.42 -14.75 -17.18
CA TRP A 408 3.67 -13.94 -15.98
C TRP A 408 2.46 -13.10 -15.63
N ARG A 409 1.98 -13.21 -14.40
CA ARG A 409 0.83 -12.42 -13.94
C ARG A 409 1.27 -11.09 -13.32
N LEU A 410 0.97 -10.01 -14.02
CA LEU A 410 1.23 -8.64 -13.57
C LEU A 410 0.27 -8.24 -12.44
N ASN A 411 0.77 -7.48 -11.48
CA ASN A 411 -0.03 -6.85 -10.42
C ASN A 411 0.50 -5.47 -10.05
N THR A 412 -0.32 -4.70 -9.36
CA THR A 412 -0.04 -3.29 -9.02
C THR A 412 1.10 -3.07 -8.02
N HIS A 413 1.59 -4.13 -7.34
CA HIS A 413 2.68 -4.03 -6.36
C HIS A 413 4.05 -4.39 -6.93
N GLN A 414 4.08 -5.09 -8.06
CA GLN A 414 5.34 -5.55 -8.66
C GLN A 414 6.21 -4.39 -9.14
N GLY A 415 5.63 -3.35 -9.76
CA GLY A 415 6.37 -2.18 -10.22
C GLY A 415 7.22 -1.56 -9.11
N ARG A 416 6.62 -1.36 -7.92
CA ARG A 416 7.33 -0.81 -6.75
C ARG A 416 8.47 -1.71 -6.27
N LYS A 417 8.29 -3.03 -6.29
CA LYS A 417 9.35 -3.98 -5.90
C LYS A 417 10.48 -4.03 -6.93
N THR A 418 10.11 -4.02 -8.21
CA THR A 418 11.08 -3.97 -9.31
C THR A 418 11.90 -2.68 -9.28
N PHE A 419 11.26 -1.55 -9.03
CA PHE A 419 11.93 -0.26 -8.84
C PHE A 419 12.89 -0.30 -7.64
N ALA A 420 12.43 -0.80 -6.49
CA ALA A 420 13.28 -0.91 -5.29
C ALA A 420 14.51 -1.78 -5.54
N ARG A 421 14.34 -2.94 -6.20
CA ARG A 421 15.44 -3.82 -6.59
C ARG A 421 16.40 -3.15 -7.56
N PHE A 422 15.87 -2.44 -8.55
CA PHE A 422 16.68 -1.73 -9.53
C PHE A 422 17.57 -0.65 -8.88
N VAL A 423 17.02 0.14 -7.96
CA VAL A 423 17.78 1.15 -7.21
C VAL A 423 18.81 0.49 -6.30
N GLY A 424 18.40 -0.51 -5.50
CA GLY A 424 19.28 -1.20 -4.57
C GLY A 424 20.46 -1.93 -5.24
N LYS A 425 20.30 -2.45 -6.46
CA LYS A 425 21.39 -3.08 -7.22
C LYS A 425 22.41 -2.08 -7.79
N ARG A 426 22.01 -0.84 -8.05
CA ARG A 426 22.86 0.17 -8.70
C ARG A 426 23.52 1.12 -7.74
N ASP A 427 22.85 1.45 -6.66
CA ASP A 427 23.36 2.36 -5.65
C ASP A 427 23.24 1.71 -4.27
N ARG A 428 24.39 1.30 -3.73
CA ARG A 428 24.47 0.67 -2.41
C ARG A 428 24.15 1.64 -1.27
N THR A 429 24.31 2.94 -1.49
CA THR A 429 23.88 3.99 -0.53
C THR A 429 22.42 4.38 -0.69
N GLY A 430 21.76 3.87 -1.74
CA GLY A 430 20.42 4.24 -2.16
C GLY A 430 19.27 3.80 -1.26
N LEU A 431 19.49 2.99 -0.21
CA LEU A 431 18.41 2.55 0.68
C LEU A 431 17.81 3.70 1.49
N GLU A 432 18.61 4.66 1.91
CA GLU A 432 18.14 5.88 2.57
C GLU A 432 17.33 6.74 1.58
N ALA A 433 17.89 6.98 0.40
CA ALA A 433 17.20 7.69 -0.67
C ALA A 433 15.91 6.97 -1.10
N LEU A 434 15.91 5.63 -1.13
CA LEU A 434 14.74 4.82 -1.44
C LEU A 434 13.68 4.89 -0.33
N ARG A 435 14.09 4.92 0.95
CA ARG A 435 13.20 5.15 2.08
C ARG A 435 12.48 6.49 1.93
N ASP A 436 13.23 7.56 1.67
CA ASP A 436 12.70 8.91 1.53
C ASP A 436 11.82 9.03 0.28
N HIS A 437 12.27 8.48 -0.84
CA HIS A 437 11.49 8.40 -2.08
C HIS A 437 10.15 7.68 -1.89
N PHE A 438 10.11 6.61 -1.08
CA PHE A 438 8.88 5.91 -0.77
C PHE A 438 8.07 6.51 0.39
N GLY A 439 8.61 7.51 1.07
CA GLY A 439 8.01 8.10 2.26
C GLY A 439 7.79 7.08 3.39
N HIS A 440 8.68 6.11 3.53
CA HIS A 440 8.61 5.13 4.61
C HIS A 440 8.98 5.77 5.95
N VAL A 441 8.27 5.39 7.01
CA VAL A 441 8.52 5.92 8.36
C VAL A 441 9.85 5.44 8.90
N ASN A 442 10.31 4.23 8.51
CA ASN A 442 11.61 3.71 8.89
C ASN A 442 12.20 2.79 7.79
N ARG A 443 13.53 2.58 7.84
CA ARG A 443 14.31 1.76 6.90
C ARG A 443 13.86 0.29 6.89
N VAL A 444 13.49 -0.27 8.03
CA VAL A 444 13.04 -1.67 8.16
C VAL A 444 11.82 -1.97 7.28
N MET A 445 10.95 -0.97 7.02
CA MET A 445 9.83 -1.14 6.09
C MET A 445 10.31 -1.28 4.64
N THR A 446 11.42 -0.63 4.28
CA THR A 446 12.05 -0.76 2.97
C THR A 446 12.74 -2.12 2.86
N ASP A 447 13.55 -2.50 3.84
CA ASP A 447 14.33 -3.73 3.85
C ASP A 447 13.44 -4.99 3.81
N ARG A 448 12.52 -5.13 4.76
CA ARG A 448 11.63 -6.31 4.84
C ARG A 448 10.61 -6.40 3.71
N GLY A 449 10.15 -5.26 3.21
CA GLY A 449 9.10 -5.22 2.20
C GLY A 449 9.58 -5.51 0.78
N TYR A 450 10.84 -5.21 0.46
CA TYR A 450 11.31 -5.19 -0.92
C TYR A 450 12.56 -6.05 -1.15
N VAL A 451 13.36 -6.27 -0.12
CA VAL A 451 14.65 -6.95 -0.19
C VAL A 451 14.55 -8.40 0.23
N GLY A 452 13.72 -8.74 1.21
CA GLY A 452 13.67 -10.05 1.88
C GLY A 452 13.33 -11.29 1.03
N THR A 453 13.27 -11.16 -0.31
CA THR A 453 13.05 -12.28 -1.24
C THR A 453 14.11 -12.38 -2.34
N ASP A 454 15.07 -11.45 -2.37
CA ASP A 454 16.19 -11.46 -3.32
C ASP A 454 17.50 -11.69 -2.56
N PHE A 455 17.98 -12.93 -2.53
CA PHE A 455 19.19 -13.31 -1.79
C PHE A 455 20.43 -12.51 -2.21
N GLU A 456 20.61 -12.21 -3.49
CA GLU A 456 21.72 -11.37 -3.96
C GLU A 456 21.66 -9.95 -3.38
N LEU A 457 20.45 -9.41 -3.23
CA LEU A 457 20.25 -8.09 -2.65
C LEU A 457 20.38 -8.11 -1.13
N VAL A 458 19.98 -9.20 -0.46
CA VAL A 458 20.23 -9.43 0.96
C VAL A 458 21.73 -9.43 1.25
N ASP A 459 22.51 -10.22 0.50
CA ASP A 459 23.96 -10.30 0.67
C ASP A 459 24.66 -8.95 0.45
N LEU A 460 24.20 -8.17 -0.54
CA LEU A 460 24.71 -6.81 -0.78
C LEU A 460 24.39 -5.84 0.37
N ILE A 461 23.20 -5.95 0.94
CA ILE A 461 22.77 -5.09 2.07
C ILE A 461 23.49 -5.50 3.36
N ASP A 462 23.67 -6.79 3.60
CA ASP A 462 24.41 -7.27 4.75
C ASP A 462 25.88 -6.83 4.66
N ALA A 463 26.50 -6.88 3.49
CA ALA A 463 27.85 -6.35 3.28
C ALA A 463 27.94 -4.84 3.50
N GLN A 464 26.95 -4.07 3.05
CA GLN A 464 26.86 -2.63 3.29
C GLN A 464 26.64 -2.30 4.77
N THR A 465 25.70 -3.00 5.42
CA THR A 465 25.40 -2.83 6.84
C THR A 465 26.65 -3.12 7.68
N LEU A 466 27.43 -4.13 7.30
CA LEU A 466 28.69 -4.46 7.94
C LEU A 466 29.73 -3.33 7.76
N GLN A 467 29.81 -2.74 6.57
CA GLN A 467 30.72 -1.64 6.29
C GLN A 467 30.34 -0.35 7.03
N GLU A 468 29.04 -0.01 7.09
CA GLU A 468 28.54 1.10 7.89
C GLU A 468 28.77 0.86 9.38
N THR A 469 28.56 -0.37 9.85
CA THR A 469 28.85 -0.76 11.24
C THR A 469 30.33 -0.60 11.56
N ARG A 470 31.24 -0.95 10.65
CA ARG A 470 32.68 -0.71 10.80
C ARG A 470 32.99 0.77 10.95
N SER A 471 32.49 1.60 10.04
CA SER A 471 32.72 3.04 10.06
C SER A 471 32.24 3.68 11.36
N VAL A 472 31.05 3.31 11.82
CA VAL A 472 30.52 3.82 13.10
C VAL A 472 31.32 3.31 14.29
N LEU A 473 31.83 2.06 14.28
CA LEU A 473 32.70 1.55 15.32
C LEU A 473 34.08 2.23 15.31
N GLU A 474 34.64 2.56 14.15
CA GLU A 474 35.84 3.38 14.01
C GLU A 474 35.63 4.70 14.74
N ASP A 475 34.54 5.42 14.46
CA ASP A 475 34.22 6.69 15.12
C ASP A 475 33.99 6.52 16.63
N LEU A 476 33.20 5.54 17.07
CA LEU A 476 32.89 5.31 18.48
C LEU A 476 34.13 4.94 19.31
N LEU A 477 35.05 4.17 18.75
CA LEU A 477 36.26 3.72 19.47
C LEU A 477 37.34 4.78 19.54
N THR A 478 37.41 5.69 18.56
CA THR A 478 38.48 6.71 18.46
C THR A 478 38.06 8.08 19.00
N THR A 479 36.75 8.37 19.04
CA THR A 479 36.23 9.67 19.50
C THR A 479 36.55 9.93 20.98
N GLN A 480 36.91 11.20 21.29
CA GLN A 480 37.24 11.61 22.65
C GLN A 480 36.05 11.81 23.57
N ALA A 481 34.91 12.20 23.02
CA ALA A 481 33.68 12.50 23.76
C ALA A 481 32.48 11.73 23.21
N LEU A 482 31.93 10.84 24.02
CA LEU A 482 30.71 10.09 23.72
C LEU A 482 29.67 10.36 24.80
N ALA A 483 28.42 10.61 24.37
CA ALA A 483 27.29 10.78 25.27
C ALA A 483 26.53 9.47 25.50
N GLY A 484 25.69 9.43 26.55
CA GLY A 484 24.90 8.28 26.91
C GLY A 484 25.65 7.20 27.72
N ARG A 485 24.90 6.20 28.20
CA ARG A 485 25.42 5.15 29.09
C ARG A 485 26.42 4.22 28.39
N ALA A 486 26.10 3.80 27.17
CA ALA A 486 26.99 2.98 26.35
C ALA A 486 28.22 3.78 25.91
N GLY A 487 28.06 5.04 25.51
CA GLY A 487 29.14 5.93 25.11
C GLY A 487 30.15 6.15 26.24
N ARG A 488 29.70 6.38 27.47
CA ARG A 488 30.60 6.47 28.64
C ARG A 488 31.42 5.19 28.87
N ARG A 489 30.78 4.01 28.80
CA ARG A 489 31.47 2.73 28.93
C ARG A 489 32.51 2.49 27.83
N ILE A 490 32.20 2.87 26.60
CA ILE A 490 33.14 2.78 25.47
C ILE A 490 34.30 3.74 25.69
N ALA A 491 34.04 5.00 26.07
CA ALA A 491 35.05 6.02 26.30
C ALA A 491 35.99 5.65 27.48
N GLU A 492 35.48 5.00 28.52
CA GLU A 492 36.27 4.53 29.67
C GLU A 492 37.15 3.32 29.36
N ARG A 493 36.73 2.45 28.44
CA ARG A 493 37.37 1.15 28.17
C ARG A 493 38.13 1.08 26.86
N SER A 494 37.90 2.02 25.92
CA SER A 494 38.58 2.03 24.64
C SER A 494 40.05 2.44 24.79
N ARG A 495 40.96 1.56 24.41
CA ARG A 495 42.40 1.85 24.28
C ARG A 495 42.74 2.70 23.04
N PHE A 496 41.78 2.97 22.19
CA PHE A 496 41.94 3.69 20.92
C PHE A 496 41.47 5.13 20.98
N ARG A 497 40.98 5.58 22.13
CA ARG A 497 40.44 6.93 22.32
C ARG A 497 41.45 8.01 21.92
N GLY A 498 41.03 8.91 21.01
CA GLY A 498 41.85 10.00 20.52
C GLY A 498 42.94 9.59 19.53
N ARG A 499 42.96 8.32 19.08
CA ARG A 499 43.86 7.84 18.03
C ARG A 499 43.23 8.03 16.65
N THR A 500 44.07 8.13 15.64
CA THR A 500 43.64 7.98 14.25
C THR A 500 43.33 6.52 13.93
N VAL A 501 42.40 6.30 13.03
CA VAL A 501 42.04 4.94 12.57
C VAL A 501 43.23 4.32 11.84
N ASP A 502 43.81 3.26 12.41
CA ASP A 502 44.92 2.50 11.86
C ASP A 502 44.58 1.02 11.69
N THR A 503 45.55 0.22 11.29
CA THR A 503 45.39 -1.23 11.10
C THR A 503 45.04 -1.96 12.41
N GLU A 504 45.48 -1.48 13.56
CA GLU A 504 45.18 -2.08 14.88
C GLU A 504 43.70 -1.85 15.25
N VAL A 505 43.20 -0.63 15.04
CA VAL A 505 41.78 -0.30 15.25
C VAL A 505 40.89 -1.16 14.36
N ARG A 506 41.21 -1.27 13.08
CA ARG A 506 40.45 -2.08 12.12
C ARG A 506 40.46 -3.55 12.43
N ALA A 507 41.63 -4.13 12.77
CA ALA A 507 41.73 -5.51 13.19
C ALA A 507 40.91 -5.82 14.46
N TYR A 508 40.86 -4.90 15.40
CA TYR A 508 40.03 -5.04 16.59
C TYR A 508 38.54 -4.96 16.29
N ILE A 509 38.13 -4.09 15.37
CA ILE A 509 36.74 -3.99 14.89
C ILE A 509 36.34 -5.27 14.19
N ASP A 510 37.19 -5.80 13.30
CA ASP A 510 36.91 -7.05 12.57
C ASP A 510 36.79 -8.23 13.57
N GLN A 511 37.60 -8.27 14.60
CA GLN A 511 37.48 -9.24 15.67
C GLN A 511 36.12 -9.11 16.38
N ILE A 512 35.71 -7.92 16.78
CA ILE A 512 34.40 -7.69 17.43
C ILE A 512 33.26 -8.15 16.51
N LEU A 513 33.28 -7.82 15.22
CA LEU A 513 32.23 -8.16 14.28
C LEU A 513 32.16 -9.66 13.98
N ASN A 514 33.30 -10.36 14.02
CA ASN A 514 33.36 -11.80 13.78
C ASN A 514 33.04 -12.64 15.04
N GLU A 515 33.39 -12.16 16.24
CA GLU A 515 33.20 -12.90 17.48
C GLU A 515 31.88 -12.58 18.22
N THR A 516 31.19 -11.52 17.83
CA THR A 516 29.98 -11.08 18.52
C THR A 516 28.81 -10.86 17.57
N ASP A 517 27.64 -11.28 17.99
CA ASP A 517 26.38 -11.02 17.28
C ASP A 517 25.89 -9.56 17.47
N MET A 518 26.85 -8.62 17.45
CA MET A 518 26.60 -7.20 17.68
C MET A 518 26.07 -6.53 16.42
N ARG A 519 24.95 -5.82 16.55
CA ARG A 519 24.34 -5.02 15.50
C ARG A 519 24.23 -3.56 15.93
N LEU A 520 24.42 -2.64 15.00
CA LEU A 520 24.18 -1.23 15.23
C LEU A 520 22.85 -0.82 14.59
N GLY A 521 22.00 -0.19 15.39
CA GLY A 521 20.77 0.43 14.93
C GLY A 521 20.87 1.94 14.99
N VAL A 522 20.55 2.64 13.90
CA VAL A 522 20.45 4.11 13.90
C VAL A 522 19.14 4.52 14.57
N CYS A 523 19.22 5.50 15.49
CA CYS A 523 18.07 6.14 16.14
C CYS A 523 18.07 7.63 15.77
N ASP A 524 16.96 8.33 15.96
CA ASP A 524 16.83 9.77 15.66
C ASP A 524 17.80 10.65 16.45
N TRP A 525 18.38 10.13 17.55
CA TRP A 525 19.25 10.84 18.48
C TRP A 525 20.57 10.10 18.77
N GLY A 526 20.95 9.10 17.95
CA GLY A 526 22.21 8.37 18.13
C GLY A 526 22.18 6.94 17.60
N TYR A 527 23.07 6.11 18.16
CA TYR A 527 23.21 4.71 17.79
C TYR A 527 22.77 3.78 18.92
N CYS A 528 22.03 2.73 18.55
CA CYS A 528 21.69 1.62 19.44
C CYS A 528 22.68 0.47 19.19
N VAL A 529 23.44 0.08 20.20
CA VAL A 529 24.27 -1.13 20.19
C VAL A 529 23.40 -2.30 20.64
N TYR A 530 23.05 -3.17 19.70
CA TYR A 530 22.16 -4.29 19.93
C TYR A 530 22.93 -5.60 20.00
N ARG A 531 22.57 -6.44 20.97
CA ARG A 531 22.94 -7.86 21.07
C ARG A 531 21.69 -8.66 21.41
N GLN A 532 21.39 -9.70 20.66
CA GLN A 532 20.17 -10.49 20.84
C GLN A 532 20.03 -11.03 22.28
N GLU A 533 21.13 -11.50 22.86
CA GLU A 533 21.14 -12.15 24.19
C GLU A 533 20.91 -11.18 25.36
N SER A 534 21.22 -9.89 25.21
CA SER A 534 21.23 -8.93 26.31
C SER A 534 20.34 -7.70 26.13
N SER A 535 19.61 -7.62 25.04
CA SER A 535 18.82 -6.43 24.72
C SER A 535 17.39 -6.50 25.24
N ALA A 536 16.97 -5.48 25.98
CA ALA A 536 15.62 -5.37 26.55
C ALA A 536 14.50 -5.12 25.52
N CYS A 537 14.85 -4.80 24.28
CA CYS A 537 13.88 -4.45 23.23
C CYS A 537 13.24 -5.65 22.52
N GLN A 538 13.58 -6.89 22.93
CA GLN A 538 13.05 -8.12 22.30
C GLN A 538 13.17 -8.10 20.75
N GLY A 539 14.28 -7.59 20.23
CA GLY A 539 14.62 -7.67 18.81
C GLY A 539 14.90 -9.12 18.40
N ASP A 540 15.07 -9.35 17.12
CA ASP A 540 15.37 -10.66 16.53
C ASP A 540 16.83 -10.71 16.00
N ARG A 541 17.17 -11.78 15.26
CA ARG A 541 18.49 -11.92 14.64
C ARG A 541 18.84 -10.79 13.68
N ASP A 542 17.84 -10.09 13.16
CA ASP A 542 18.02 -9.01 12.20
C ASP A 542 18.29 -7.65 12.85
N GLY A 543 18.16 -7.54 14.18
CA GLY A 543 18.51 -6.33 14.90
C GLY A 543 17.52 -5.90 15.99
N PRO A 544 17.66 -4.67 16.51
CA PRO A 544 16.81 -4.14 17.56
C PRO A 544 15.37 -3.95 17.09
N ASN A 545 14.41 -4.12 18.02
CA ASN A 545 13.00 -3.87 17.74
C ASN A 545 12.78 -2.39 17.35
N PRO A 546 12.36 -2.08 16.11
CA PRO A 546 12.23 -0.70 15.65
C PRO A 546 11.26 0.15 16.47
N ALA A 547 10.22 -0.46 17.03
CA ALA A 547 9.22 0.25 17.83
C ALA A 547 9.75 0.70 19.20
N LEU A 548 10.70 -0.04 19.77
CA LEU A 548 11.27 0.24 21.08
C LEU A 548 12.62 0.98 21.00
N ARG A 549 13.31 0.89 19.87
CA ARG A 549 14.56 1.57 19.60
C ARG A 549 14.45 3.09 19.72
N THR A 550 13.38 3.66 19.17
CA THR A 550 13.10 5.11 19.21
C THR A 550 12.65 5.61 20.58
N GLN A 551 12.21 4.71 21.46
CA GLN A 551 11.72 5.05 22.81
C GLN A 551 12.81 4.96 23.88
N GLY A 552 14.03 4.60 23.52
CA GLY A 552 15.14 4.49 24.48
C GLY A 552 14.95 3.36 25.50
N ALA A 553 14.22 2.30 25.17
CA ALA A 553 13.92 1.18 26.08
C ALA A 553 15.16 0.48 26.65
N CYS A 554 16.33 0.63 26.03
CA CYS A 554 17.61 0.11 26.53
C CYS A 554 18.35 1.08 27.48
N VAL A 555 17.80 2.24 27.78
CA VAL A 555 18.42 3.25 28.66
C VAL A 555 18.08 3.02 30.14
N THR A 556 17.12 2.18 30.41
CA THR A 556 16.78 1.69 31.75
C THR A 556 17.53 0.37 32.03
#